data_587f28b97b668cab8c18d365870f1ed5
#
_entry.id   587f28b97b668cab8c18d365870f1ed5
#
_cell.length_a   1.000
_cell.length_b   1.000
_cell.length_c   1.000
_cell.angle_alpha   90.00
_cell.angle_beta   90.00
_cell.angle_gamma   90.00
#
_symmetry.space_group_name_H-M   'P 1'
#
loop_
_entity.id
_entity.type
_entity.pdbx_description
1 polymer ?
#
loop_
_entity_poly.entity_id
_entity_poly.type
_entity_poly.pdbx_seq_one_letter_code
_entity_poly.pdbx_strand_id
1 'polypeptide(L)'
;MIERPATGENAILVQIDFGAGDFAERLEEFRLLVSSAGAQSLAVVSGKRKSPDPATYAGKGKVAEIGDTVRLHGADLVVFNHDLAPGQQRNLERELGVRIVDRSSLILDIFALRAKSYEGKLQVELAQLQHLATRLVRGWTHLERQKGGIGLRGPGEKQLETDRRLLGKRVSLLKDRLKQLERQRQVRRRSRVRGEVLAVSLVGYTNAGKSTLFNALTKAGAYAADQLFATLDTTSRRLFVQGAGQVVISDTVGFIRDLPHSLVAAFHATLEETAQADLLLHVVDSASPDRDQQMATVEAVLREIGAGSVRQVVVWNKIDATSAAPGVERDEYANIARVRVSARTGAGLALLRDALAEIALSRARQSEPEPA
;
A
#
# COMPACT_ATOMS: atom_id res chain seq x y z
N MET A 1 22.55 -4.77 3.57
CA MET A 1 21.56 -5.29 2.60
C MET A 1 21.60 -6.78 2.79
N ILE A 2 20.50 -7.39 3.27
CA ILE A 2 20.43 -8.85 3.41
C ILE A 2 20.23 -9.37 1.98
N GLU A 3 21.18 -10.17 1.49
CA GLU A 3 21.08 -10.84 0.20
C GLU A 3 19.83 -11.75 0.22
N ARG A 4 18.91 -11.52 -0.70
CA ARG A 4 17.75 -12.37 -0.89
C ARG A 4 18.13 -13.49 -1.86
N PRO A 5 17.70 -14.75 -1.62
CA PRO A 5 17.89 -15.80 -2.60
C PRO A 5 17.19 -15.44 -3.92
N ALA A 6 17.85 -15.69 -5.02
CA ALA A 6 17.38 -15.38 -6.39
C ALA A 6 16.22 -16.28 -6.87
N THR A 7 15.86 -17.30 -6.12
CA THR A 7 14.77 -18.25 -6.39
C THR A 7 13.60 -17.96 -5.48
N GLY A 8 12.37 -17.95 -6.02
CA GLY A 8 11.14 -17.75 -5.25
C GLY A 8 11.07 -18.68 -4.05
N GLU A 9 10.88 -18.12 -2.85
CA GLU A 9 10.75 -18.91 -1.62
C GLU A 9 9.41 -19.66 -1.62
N ASN A 10 9.43 -20.91 -1.21
CA ASN A 10 8.25 -21.78 -1.08
C ASN A 10 7.55 -21.49 0.25
N ALA A 11 6.30 -21.02 0.19
CA ALA A 11 5.57 -20.53 1.33
C ALA A 11 4.35 -21.36 1.71
N ILE A 12 4.18 -21.63 3.01
CA ILE A 12 2.90 -22.03 3.58
C ILE A 12 2.16 -20.79 4.06
N LEU A 13 0.93 -20.62 3.63
CA LEU A 13 0.08 -19.49 4.00
C LEU A 13 -0.77 -19.84 5.22
N VAL A 14 -0.82 -18.94 6.20
CA VAL A 14 -1.62 -19.13 7.41
C VAL A 14 -2.61 -17.99 7.56
N GLN A 15 -3.90 -18.36 7.63
CA GLN A 15 -4.99 -17.42 7.90
C GLN A 15 -5.92 -17.96 8.97
N ILE A 16 -6.09 -17.18 10.04
CA ILE A 16 -7.00 -17.50 11.15
C ILE A 16 -8.27 -16.67 11.00
N ASP A 17 -9.42 -17.34 10.99
CA ASP A 17 -10.74 -16.70 10.97
C ASP A 17 -11.17 -16.34 12.39
N PHE A 18 -11.46 -15.06 12.62
CA PHE A 18 -12.03 -14.53 13.85
C PHE A 18 -13.52 -14.19 13.72
N GLY A 19 -14.17 -14.62 12.62
CA GLY A 19 -15.61 -14.44 12.41
C GLY A 19 -16.01 -13.12 11.76
N ALA A 20 -15.10 -12.46 11.02
CA ALA A 20 -15.40 -11.21 10.32
C ALA A 20 -16.28 -11.38 9.07
N GLY A 21 -16.49 -12.61 8.58
CA GLY A 21 -17.37 -12.92 7.45
C GLY A 21 -16.77 -12.76 6.06
N ASP A 22 -15.55 -12.22 5.94
CA ASP A 22 -14.84 -11.91 4.69
C ASP A 22 -13.60 -12.82 4.46
N PHE A 23 -13.66 -14.05 4.98
CA PHE A 23 -12.50 -14.97 5.01
C PHE A 23 -11.98 -15.32 3.60
N ALA A 24 -12.88 -15.60 2.66
CA ALA A 24 -12.50 -16.03 1.31
C ALA A 24 -11.80 -14.90 0.55
N GLU A 25 -12.34 -13.69 0.63
CA GLU A 25 -11.82 -12.50 -0.02
C GLU A 25 -10.44 -12.11 0.56
N ARG A 26 -10.30 -12.17 1.88
CA ARG A 26 -9.01 -11.96 2.57
C ARG A 26 -7.97 -13.00 2.18
N LEU A 27 -8.38 -14.23 1.94
CA LEU A 27 -7.46 -15.29 1.52
C LEU A 27 -6.97 -15.06 0.09
N GLU A 28 -7.86 -14.66 -0.82
CA GLU A 28 -7.46 -14.36 -2.20
C GLU A 28 -6.56 -13.12 -2.27
N GLU A 29 -6.87 -12.06 -1.53
CA GLU A 29 -5.99 -10.90 -1.42
C GLU A 29 -4.61 -11.30 -0.87
N PHE A 30 -4.58 -12.18 0.13
CA PHE A 30 -3.35 -12.67 0.74
C PHE A 30 -2.50 -13.51 -0.24
N ARG A 31 -3.12 -14.35 -1.04
CA ARG A 31 -2.43 -15.08 -2.12
C ARG A 31 -1.78 -14.14 -3.12
N LEU A 32 -2.49 -13.08 -3.51
CA LEU A 32 -1.97 -12.05 -4.40
C LEU A 32 -0.80 -11.26 -3.75
N LEU A 33 -0.85 -10.99 -2.45
CA LEU A 33 0.27 -10.39 -1.71
C LEU A 33 1.52 -11.27 -1.77
N VAL A 34 1.39 -12.55 -1.44
CA VAL A 34 2.51 -13.51 -1.44
C VAL A 34 3.11 -13.66 -2.84
N SER A 35 2.27 -13.79 -3.86
CA SER A 35 2.71 -13.82 -5.27
C SER A 35 3.40 -12.51 -5.68
N SER A 36 2.89 -11.35 -5.23
CA SER A 36 3.49 -10.03 -5.51
C SER A 36 4.85 -9.85 -4.85
N ALA A 37 5.13 -10.56 -3.76
CA ALA A 37 6.44 -10.63 -3.12
C ALA A 37 7.42 -11.58 -3.83
N GLY A 38 6.95 -12.35 -4.82
CA GLY A 38 7.76 -13.33 -5.57
C GLY A 38 7.85 -14.70 -4.90
N ALA A 39 7.07 -14.97 -3.85
CA ALA A 39 6.99 -16.26 -3.20
C ALA A 39 5.91 -17.15 -3.84
N GLN A 40 6.13 -18.47 -3.82
CA GLN A 40 5.19 -19.46 -4.30
C GLN A 40 4.37 -20.04 -3.14
N SER A 41 3.05 -19.92 -3.21
CA SER A 41 2.16 -20.56 -2.24
C SER A 41 2.04 -22.06 -2.53
N LEU A 42 2.51 -22.91 -1.61
CA LEU A 42 2.41 -24.36 -1.72
C LEU A 42 1.12 -24.91 -1.09
N ALA A 43 0.75 -24.39 0.07
CA ALA A 43 -0.45 -24.78 0.78
C ALA A 43 -0.99 -23.64 1.65
N VAL A 44 -2.25 -23.77 2.06
CA VAL A 44 -2.92 -22.85 2.98
C VAL A 44 -3.35 -23.63 4.21
N VAL A 45 -2.95 -23.15 5.38
CA VAL A 45 -3.45 -23.66 6.68
C VAL A 45 -4.38 -22.60 7.26
N SER A 46 -5.62 -22.98 7.50
CA SER A 46 -6.63 -22.09 8.06
C SER A 46 -7.18 -22.65 9.37
N GLY A 47 -7.73 -21.79 10.19
CA GLY A 47 -8.38 -22.17 11.43
C GLY A 47 -9.33 -21.10 11.92
N LYS A 48 -10.31 -21.49 12.75
CA LYS A 48 -11.26 -20.57 13.36
C LYS A 48 -10.98 -20.41 14.84
N ARG A 49 -10.94 -19.19 15.34
CA ARG A 49 -10.71 -18.85 16.75
C ARG A 49 -11.55 -17.65 17.16
N LYS A 50 -11.82 -17.54 18.47
CA LYS A 50 -12.47 -16.35 19.03
C LYS A 50 -11.49 -15.19 19.27
N SER A 51 -10.21 -15.52 19.56
CA SER A 51 -9.14 -14.55 19.80
C SER A 51 -7.77 -15.15 19.46
N PRO A 52 -6.77 -14.31 19.14
CA PRO A 52 -5.40 -14.74 18.93
C PRO A 52 -4.82 -15.43 20.17
N ASP A 53 -4.02 -16.48 19.93
CA ASP A 53 -3.26 -17.13 21.01
C ASP A 53 -2.11 -16.20 21.45
N PRO A 54 -1.92 -15.97 22.77
CA PRO A 54 -0.88 -15.08 23.25
C PRO A 54 0.55 -15.52 22.91
N ALA A 55 0.81 -16.84 22.82
CA ALA A 55 2.15 -17.38 22.59
C ALA A 55 2.50 -17.55 21.11
N THR A 56 1.54 -18.01 20.30
CA THR A 56 1.78 -18.45 18.92
C THR A 56 0.76 -17.93 17.91
N TYR A 57 -0.15 -17.03 18.31
CA TYR A 57 -1.25 -16.51 17.51
C TYR A 57 -2.28 -17.58 17.10
N ALA A 58 -1.81 -18.70 16.51
CA ALA A 58 -2.65 -19.77 15.98
C ALA A 58 -3.07 -20.81 17.02
N GLY A 59 -2.32 -20.97 18.13
CA GLY A 59 -2.49 -22.00 19.16
C GLY A 59 -1.81 -23.31 18.82
N LYS A 60 -1.45 -24.10 19.86
CA LYS A 60 -0.57 -25.27 19.77
C LYS A 60 -0.96 -26.30 18.71
N GLY A 61 -2.23 -26.72 18.67
CA GLY A 61 -2.70 -27.70 17.68
C GLY A 61 -2.55 -27.23 16.23
N LYS A 62 -2.82 -25.94 15.99
CA LYS A 62 -2.67 -25.34 14.66
C LYS A 62 -1.19 -25.19 14.29
N VAL A 63 -0.32 -24.88 15.26
CA VAL A 63 1.14 -24.84 15.04
C VAL A 63 1.69 -26.21 14.66
N ALA A 64 1.21 -27.28 15.29
CA ALA A 64 1.59 -28.64 14.89
C ALA A 64 1.18 -28.94 13.44
N GLU A 65 -0.06 -28.62 13.05
CA GLU A 65 -0.56 -28.76 11.67
C GLU A 65 0.27 -27.94 10.65
N ILE A 66 0.64 -26.72 11.00
CA ILE A 66 1.55 -25.89 10.17
C ILE A 66 2.90 -26.60 10.03
N GLY A 67 3.47 -27.10 11.12
CA GLY A 67 4.75 -27.83 11.09
C GLY A 67 4.72 -29.10 10.23
N ASP A 68 3.62 -29.86 10.30
CA ASP A 68 3.42 -31.03 9.44
C ASP A 68 3.35 -30.64 7.97
N THR A 69 2.62 -29.54 7.66
CA THR A 69 2.48 -29.01 6.31
C THR A 69 3.82 -28.51 5.77
N VAL A 70 4.62 -27.79 6.59
CA VAL A 70 5.97 -27.34 6.24
C VAL A 70 6.86 -28.51 5.86
N ARG A 71 6.87 -29.59 6.68
CA ARG A 71 7.65 -30.80 6.42
C ARG A 71 7.19 -31.54 5.16
N LEU A 72 5.89 -31.67 4.98
CA LEU A 72 5.30 -32.37 3.82
C LEU A 72 5.68 -31.70 2.49
N HIS A 73 5.65 -30.36 2.47
CA HIS A 73 5.90 -29.59 1.24
C HIS A 73 7.34 -29.09 1.09
N GLY A 74 8.20 -29.24 2.11
CA GLY A 74 9.56 -28.70 2.10
C GLY A 74 9.57 -27.18 1.98
N ALA A 75 8.68 -26.49 2.70
CA ALA A 75 8.54 -25.04 2.60
C ALA A 75 9.68 -24.32 3.32
N ASP A 76 10.14 -23.20 2.74
CA ASP A 76 11.24 -22.37 3.24
C ASP A 76 10.76 -21.35 4.28
N LEU A 77 9.50 -20.96 4.18
CA LEU A 77 8.91 -19.95 5.07
C LEU A 77 7.41 -20.19 5.30
N VAL A 78 6.92 -19.60 6.39
CA VAL A 78 5.48 -19.52 6.70
C VAL A 78 5.08 -18.06 6.74
N VAL A 79 4.02 -17.71 6.03
CA VAL A 79 3.49 -16.36 5.97
C VAL A 79 2.14 -16.30 6.68
N PHE A 80 1.99 -15.35 7.59
CA PHE A 80 0.72 -15.08 8.28
C PHE A 80 0.01 -13.89 7.68
N ASN A 81 -1.28 -14.03 7.40
CA ASN A 81 -2.14 -12.91 6.95
C ASN A 81 -2.56 -12.00 8.12
N HIS A 82 -1.76 -11.92 9.14
CA HIS A 82 -2.00 -11.16 10.37
C HIS A 82 -0.69 -10.55 10.86
N ASP A 83 -0.79 -9.48 11.64
CA ASP A 83 0.37 -8.94 12.34
C ASP A 83 0.67 -9.77 13.57
N LEU A 84 1.92 -10.18 13.69
CA LEU A 84 2.41 -10.98 14.81
C LEU A 84 3.14 -10.10 15.82
N ALA A 85 2.87 -10.31 17.11
CA ALA A 85 3.75 -9.76 18.13
C ALA A 85 5.15 -10.38 18.02
N PRO A 86 6.22 -9.64 18.35
CA PRO A 86 7.60 -10.16 18.24
C PRO A 86 7.84 -11.45 19.03
N GLY A 87 7.16 -11.63 20.17
CA GLY A 87 7.20 -12.86 20.95
C GLY A 87 6.54 -14.05 20.25
N GLN A 88 5.39 -13.82 19.59
CA GLN A 88 4.68 -14.84 18.83
C GLN A 88 5.52 -15.30 17.63
N GLN A 89 6.07 -14.37 16.86
CA GLN A 89 6.92 -14.70 15.73
C GLN A 89 8.10 -15.58 16.16
N ARG A 90 8.83 -15.20 17.21
CA ARG A 90 9.97 -15.96 17.73
C ARG A 90 9.57 -17.35 18.21
N ASN A 91 8.44 -17.48 18.91
CA ASN A 91 7.96 -18.77 19.38
C ASN A 91 7.64 -19.67 18.18
N LEU A 92 7.00 -19.14 17.14
CA LEU A 92 6.71 -19.85 15.89
C LEU A 92 7.99 -20.27 15.18
N GLU A 93 8.97 -19.38 14.99
CA GLU A 93 10.26 -19.68 14.37
C GLU A 93 11.01 -20.81 15.10
N ARG A 94 11.00 -20.77 16.44
CA ARG A 94 11.64 -21.80 17.26
C ARG A 94 10.93 -23.16 17.15
N GLU A 95 9.58 -23.15 17.08
CA GLU A 95 8.78 -24.38 17.06
C GLU A 95 8.73 -25.01 15.66
N LEU A 96 8.67 -24.18 14.61
CA LEU A 96 8.54 -24.62 13.23
C LEU A 96 9.90 -24.81 12.52
N GLY A 97 10.97 -24.19 13.01
CA GLY A 97 12.30 -24.29 12.42
C GLY A 97 12.47 -23.58 11.07
N VAL A 98 11.49 -22.78 10.66
CA VAL A 98 11.50 -22.00 9.41
C VAL A 98 11.24 -20.53 9.68
N ARG A 99 11.57 -19.69 8.71
CA ARG A 99 11.32 -18.25 8.78
C ARG A 99 9.82 -17.97 8.83
N ILE A 100 9.43 -17.04 9.69
CA ILE A 100 8.05 -16.57 9.82
C ILE A 100 7.98 -15.12 9.31
N VAL A 101 7.02 -14.85 8.43
CA VAL A 101 6.75 -13.52 7.90
C VAL A 101 5.30 -13.15 8.24
N ASP A 102 5.08 -12.01 8.83
CA ASP A 102 3.74 -11.47 9.08
C ASP A 102 3.29 -10.53 7.95
N ARG A 103 2.01 -10.12 7.97
CA ARG A 103 1.41 -9.29 6.92
C ARG A 103 2.15 -7.98 6.72
N SER A 104 2.49 -7.27 7.79
CA SER A 104 3.23 -5.99 7.72
C SER A 104 4.62 -6.16 7.11
N SER A 105 5.36 -7.21 7.50
CA SER A 105 6.67 -7.52 6.91
C SER A 105 6.56 -7.88 5.43
N LEU A 106 5.55 -8.66 5.05
CA LEU A 106 5.29 -9.01 3.66
C LEU A 106 5.04 -7.78 2.78
N ILE A 107 4.20 -6.85 3.23
CA ILE A 107 3.93 -5.59 2.52
C ILE A 107 5.20 -4.75 2.40
N LEU A 108 6.00 -4.64 3.47
CA LEU A 108 7.29 -3.95 3.44
C LEU A 108 8.28 -4.58 2.45
N ASP A 109 8.27 -5.90 2.33
CA ASP A 109 9.11 -6.62 1.37
C ASP A 109 8.67 -6.35 -0.08
N ILE A 110 7.36 -6.33 -0.35
CA ILE A 110 6.83 -5.94 -1.66
C ILE A 110 7.24 -4.51 -2.00
N PHE A 111 7.13 -3.58 -1.06
CA PHE A 111 7.53 -2.19 -1.26
C PHE A 111 9.02 -2.05 -1.56
N ALA A 112 9.87 -2.83 -0.87
CA ALA A 112 11.30 -2.84 -1.14
C ALA A 112 11.65 -3.35 -2.56
N LEU A 113 10.86 -4.28 -3.08
CA LEU A 113 10.99 -4.76 -4.47
C LEU A 113 10.53 -3.72 -5.49
N ARG A 114 9.53 -2.90 -5.17
CA ARG A 114 8.89 -1.94 -6.08
C ARG A 114 9.54 -0.56 -6.10
N ALA A 115 10.20 -0.14 -5.01
CA ALA A 115 10.86 1.15 -4.90
C ALA A 115 11.98 1.31 -5.95
N LYS A 116 11.75 2.15 -6.94
CA LYS A 116 12.72 2.45 -8.01
C LYS A 116 13.39 3.80 -7.79
N SER A 117 12.62 4.81 -7.35
CA SER A 117 13.14 6.14 -7.10
C SER A 117 14.05 6.16 -5.88
N TYR A 118 14.98 7.13 -5.85
CA TYR A 118 15.83 7.35 -4.68
C TYR A 118 15.02 7.65 -3.43
N GLU A 119 13.96 8.45 -3.56
CA GLU A 119 13.09 8.81 -2.46
C GLU A 119 12.26 7.62 -1.98
N GLY A 120 11.62 6.86 -2.89
CA GLY A 120 10.89 5.65 -2.53
C GLY A 120 11.77 4.63 -1.78
N LYS A 121 13.04 4.46 -2.19
CA LYS A 121 13.99 3.61 -1.46
C LYS A 121 14.27 4.12 -0.04
N LEU A 122 14.42 5.43 0.16
CA LEU A 122 14.61 6.01 1.49
C LEU A 122 13.35 5.84 2.37
N GLN A 123 12.16 6.00 1.79
CA GLN A 123 10.89 5.82 2.50
C GLN A 123 10.71 4.36 2.95
N VAL A 124 10.98 3.41 2.05
CA VAL A 124 10.92 1.97 2.38
C VAL A 124 11.95 1.61 3.44
N GLU A 125 13.21 2.08 3.31
CA GLU A 125 14.25 1.84 4.31
C GLU A 125 13.82 2.40 5.68
N LEU A 126 13.24 3.60 5.70
CA LEU A 126 12.73 4.20 6.93
C LEU A 126 11.63 3.34 7.56
N ALA A 127 10.64 2.89 6.78
CA ALA A 127 9.55 2.04 7.26
C ALA A 127 10.07 0.69 7.79
N GLN A 128 10.99 0.04 7.07
CA GLN A 128 11.61 -1.21 7.51
C GLN A 128 12.38 -1.05 8.83
N LEU A 129 13.16 0.03 8.98
CA LEU A 129 13.91 0.27 10.21
C LEU A 129 12.99 0.62 11.40
N GLN A 130 11.90 1.35 11.15
CA GLN A 130 10.90 1.63 12.18
C GLN A 130 10.19 0.34 12.63
N HIS A 131 9.79 -0.51 11.67
CA HIS A 131 9.20 -1.81 11.96
C HIS A 131 10.17 -2.71 12.74
N LEU A 132 11.43 -2.79 12.33
CA LEU A 132 12.48 -3.53 13.03
C LEU A 132 12.71 -2.99 14.45
N ALA A 133 12.73 -1.68 14.64
CA ALA A 133 12.90 -1.05 15.95
C ALA A 133 11.84 -1.49 16.96
N THR A 134 10.57 -1.64 16.54
CA THR A 134 9.49 -2.14 17.40
C THR A 134 9.70 -3.61 17.81
N ARG A 135 10.36 -4.39 16.97
CA ARG A 135 10.65 -5.81 17.20
C ARG A 135 11.86 -6.03 18.10
N LEU A 136 12.88 -5.19 18.00
CA LEU A 136 14.05 -5.24 18.88
C LEU A 136 13.70 -4.98 20.35
N VAL A 137 12.76 -4.07 20.64
CA VAL A 137 12.38 -3.71 22.02
C VAL A 137 11.71 -4.86 22.75
N ARG A 138 10.93 -5.68 22.08
CA ARG A 138 10.13 -6.77 22.70
C ARG A 138 10.70 -8.17 22.44
N GLY A 139 11.70 -8.27 21.59
CA GLY A 139 12.25 -9.54 21.11
C GLY A 139 13.24 -10.22 22.06
N TRP A 140 13.85 -9.51 23.01
CA TRP A 140 15.06 -9.95 23.72
C TRP A 140 14.92 -10.04 25.24
N THR A 141 13.72 -10.05 25.80
CA THR A 141 13.49 -10.12 27.26
C THR A 141 14.07 -11.36 27.95
N HIS A 142 14.47 -12.40 27.22
CA HIS A 142 15.11 -13.58 27.81
C HIS A 142 16.65 -13.47 27.91
N LEU A 143 17.28 -12.56 27.18
CA LEU A 143 18.70 -12.23 27.39
C LEU A 143 18.92 -11.44 28.69
N GLU A 144 17.89 -10.75 29.17
CA GLU A 144 17.90 -10.08 30.49
C GLU A 144 17.99 -11.08 31.65
N ARG A 145 17.62 -12.36 31.43
CA ARG A 145 17.63 -13.41 32.47
C ARG A 145 18.94 -14.20 32.53
N GLN A 146 19.90 -13.98 31.63
CA GLN A 146 21.22 -14.59 31.73
C GLN A 146 22.13 -13.79 32.67
N LYS A 147 21.99 -14.09 33.97
CA LYS A 147 22.94 -13.84 35.08
C LYS A 147 23.69 -12.50 35.01
N GLY A 148 23.07 -11.45 35.48
CA GLY A 148 23.73 -10.34 36.11
C GLY A 148 23.13 -10.19 37.51
N GLY A 149 23.93 -10.11 38.56
CA GLY A 149 23.49 -9.69 39.89
C GLY A 149 22.89 -8.28 39.84
N ILE A 150 22.13 -7.89 40.84
CA ILE A 150 21.52 -6.56 41.01
C ILE A 150 22.55 -5.46 40.62
N GLY A 151 22.31 -4.75 39.48
CA GLY A 151 23.16 -3.62 39.04
C GLY A 151 24.23 -3.92 37.97
N LEU A 152 24.40 -5.16 37.49
CA LEU A 152 25.34 -5.49 36.43
C LEU A 152 24.63 -5.69 35.09
N ARG A 153 24.85 -4.76 34.13
CA ARG A 153 24.39 -4.90 32.73
C ARG A 153 25.17 -6.02 32.04
N GLY A 154 24.47 -7.03 31.52
CA GLY A 154 25.08 -8.12 30.76
C GLY A 154 25.63 -7.65 29.39
N PRO A 155 26.59 -8.39 28.75
CA PRO A 155 27.16 -8.04 27.45
C PRO A 155 26.11 -7.94 26.35
N GLY A 156 25.01 -8.72 26.42
CA GLY A 156 23.87 -8.66 25.49
C GLY A 156 23.05 -7.37 25.57
N GLU A 157 22.89 -6.81 26.79
CA GLU A 157 22.18 -5.53 26.98
C GLU A 157 22.97 -4.36 26.36
N LYS A 158 24.30 -4.35 26.49
CA LYS A 158 25.15 -3.32 25.88
C LYS A 158 25.10 -3.37 24.35
N GLN A 159 25.05 -4.56 23.77
CA GLN A 159 24.96 -4.74 22.32
C GLN A 159 23.59 -4.27 21.81
N LEU A 160 22.50 -4.66 22.47
CA LEU A 160 21.15 -4.25 22.14
C LEU A 160 20.97 -2.72 22.22
N GLU A 161 21.51 -2.10 23.28
CA GLU A 161 21.48 -0.64 23.44
C GLU A 161 22.28 0.06 22.32
N THR A 162 23.40 -0.53 21.93
CA THR A 162 24.22 -0.04 20.82
C THR A 162 23.47 -0.16 19.48
N ASP A 163 22.85 -1.29 19.21
CA ASP A 163 22.08 -1.53 17.99
C ASP A 163 20.87 -0.61 17.90
N ARG A 164 20.14 -0.40 19.02
CA ARG A 164 19.04 0.59 19.08
C ARG A 164 19.54 2.01 18.81
N ARG A 165 20.68 2.39 19.34
CA ARG A 165 21.27 3.72 19.12
C ARG A 165 21.67 3.91 17.66
N LEU A 166 22.27 2.89 17.03
CA LEU A 166 22.64 2.92 15.61
C LEU A 166 21.40 2.99 14.71
N LEU A 167 20.37 2.19 15.01
CA LEU A 167 19.06 2.25 14.34
C LEU A 167 18.42 3.63 14.49
N GLY A 168 18.38 4.18 15.69
CA GLY A 168 17.84 5.52 15.95
C GLY A 168 18.56 6.61 15.17
N LYS A 169 19.90 6.56 15.11
CA LYS A 169 20.71 7.48 14.28
C LYS A 169 20.38 7.34 12.79
N ARG A 170 20.23 6.10 12.29
CA ARG A 170 19.89 5.86 10.88
C ARG A 170 18.50 6.38 10.53
N VAL A 171 17.51 6.13 11.40
CA VAL A 171 16.14 6.66 11.27
C VAL A 171 16.14 8.19 11.24
N SER A 172 16.89 8.86 12.14
CA SER A 172 17.00 10.32 12.14
C SER A 172 17.59 10.84 10.82
N LEU A 173 18.70 10.25 10.37
CA LEU A 173 19.33 10.63 9.11
C LEU A 173 18.41 10.48 7.90
N LEU A 174 17.62 9.40 7.84
CA LEU A 174 16.67 9.19 6.76
C LEU A 174 15.55 10.22 6.79
N LYS A 175 15.00 10.53 7.96
CA LYS A 175 13.98 11.58 8.13
C LYS A 175 14.50 12.93 7.67
N ASP A 176 15.73 13.31 8.02
CA ASP A 176 16.32 14.57 7.60
C ASP A 176 16.50 14.65 6.07
N ARG A 177 16.94 13.55 5.44
CA ARG A 177 17.07 13.46 3.98
C ARG A 177 15.72 13.59 3.28
N LEU A 178 14.69 12.87 3.76
CA LEU A 178 13.33 12.97 3.23
C LEU A 178 12.77 14.38 3.35
N LYS A 179 12.97 15.04 4.49
CA LYS A 179 12.57 16.44 4.69
C LYS A 179 13.28 17.43 3.74
N GLN A 180 14.53 17.17 3.39
CA GLN A 180 15.23 17.97 2.38
C GLN A 180 14.64 17.79 0.98
N LEU A 181 14.30 16.54 0.60
CA LEU A 181 13.66 16.22 -0.68
C LEU A 181 12.27 16.86 -0.78
N GLU A 182 11.49 16.81 0.28
CA GLU A 182 10.18 17.46 0.38
C GLU A 182 10.28 18.98 0.17
N ARG A 183 11.22 19.66 0.83
CA ARG A 183 11.47 21.10 0.61
C ARG A 183 11.81 21.42 -0.84
N GLN A 184 12.66 20.61 -1.49
CA GLN A 184 13.01 20.78 -2.90
C GLN A 184 11.78 20.62 -3.81
N ARG A 185 10.89 19.66 -3.50
CA ARG A 185 9.61 19.47 -4.21
C ARG A 185 8.71 20.70 -4.07
N GLN A 186 8.55 21.21 -2.84
CA GLN A 186 7.73 22.41 -2.57
C GLN A 186 8.22 23.61 -3.37
N VAL A 187 9.54 23.82 -3.47
CA VAL A 187 10.11 24.91 -4.28
C VAL A 187 9.79 24.74 -5.76
N ARG A 188 10.01 23.55 -6.32
CA ARG A 188 9.68 23.23 -7.73
C ARG A 188 8.18 23.37 -8.01
N ARG A 189 7.35 23.13 -7.02
CA ARG A 189 5.90 23.21 -7.14
C ARG A 189 5.40 24.65 -7.15
N ARG A 190 5.91 25.54 -6.30
CA ARG A 190 5.56 26.96 -6.31
C ARG A 190 5.75 27.59 -7.70
N SER A 191 6.70 27.10 -8.48
CA SER A 191 6.88 27.53 -9.87
C SER A 191 5.80 26.99 -10.84
N ARG A 192 5.11 25.87 -10.49
CA ARG A 192 4.04 25.26 -11.30
C ARG A 192 2.66 25.84 -10.97
N VAL A 193 2.42 26.24 -9.73
CA VAL A 193 1.13 26.83 -9.27
C VAL A 193 0.81 28.15 -9.97
N ARG A 194 1.79 28.81 -10.60
CA ARG A 194 1.58 29.99 -11.45
C ARG A 194 0.96 29.70 -12.83
N GLY A 195 0.77 28.43 -13.20
CA GLY A 195 0.05 28.01 -14.41
C GLY A 195 -1.22 27.30 -13.99
N GLU A 196 -2.36 27.73 -14.49
CA GLU A 196 -3.73 27.23 -14.27
C GLU A 196 -3.96 25.75 -14.70
N VAL A 197 -3.00 24.88 -14.45
CA VAL A 197 -3.05 23.48 -14.91
C VAL A 197 -3.73 22.62 -13.86
N LEU A 198 -4.85 21.98 -14.22
CA LEU A 198 -5.56 21.05 -13.34
C LEU A 198 -4.65 19.86 -12.96
N ALA A 199 -4.44 19.67 -11.65
CA ALA A 199 -3.71 18.53 -11.11
C ALA A 199 -4.67 17.42 -10.68
N VAL A 200 -4.56 16.27 -11.30
CA VAL A 200 -5.43 15.09 -11.08
C VAL A 200 -4.61 13.95 -10.49
N SER A 201 -5.07 13.33 -9.41
CA SER A 201 -4.43 12.17 -8.82
C SER A 201 -5.33 10.94 -8.91
N LEU A 202 -4.78 9.81 -9.40
CA LEU A 202 -5.47 8.53 -9.40
C LEU A 202 -5.33 7.89 -8.02
N VAL A 203 -6.44 7.62 -7.37
CA VAL A 203 -6.48 6.92 -6.08
C VAL A 203 -7.37 5.70 -6.19
N GLY A 204 -7.22 4.74 -5.28
CA GLY A 204 -8.07 3.55 -5.29
C GLY A 204 -7.34 2.33 -4.74
N TYR A 205 -8.08 1.26 -4.58
CA TYR A 205 -7.58 0.00 -4.05
C TYR A 205 -6.48 -0.60 -4.94
N THR A 206 -5.62 -1.46 -4.38
CA THR A 206 -4.65 -2.23 -5.18
C THR A 206 -5.38 -3.03 -6.24
N ASN A 207 -4.77 -3.18 -7.41
CA ASN A 207 -5.34 -3.89 -8.55
C ASN A 207 -6.68 -3.36 -9.12
N ALA A 208 -7.14 -2.16 -8.73
CA ALA A 208 -8.32 -1.52 -9.35
C ALA A 208 -8.08 -1.05 -10.81
N GLY A 209 -6.82 -1.10 -11.27
CA GLY A 209 -6.44 -0.74 -12.63
C GLY A 209 -5.99 0.71 -12.81
N LYS A 210 -5.51 1.38 -11.73
CA LYS A 210 -4.99 2.76 -11.78
C LYS A 210 -3.89 2.96 -12.81
N SER A 211 -2.84 2.15 -12.77
CA SER A 211 -1.69 2.25 -13.69
C SER A 211 -2.09 1.90 -15.13
N THR A 212 -3.04 0.98 -15.32
CA THR A 212 -3.60 0.68 -16.64
C THR A 212 -4.39 1.87 -17.17
N LEU A 213 -5.21 2.51 -16.35
CA LEU A 213 -5.96 3.71 -16.71
C LEU A 213 -5.02 4.89 -17.02
N PHE A 214 -3.98 5.07 -16.18
CA PHE A 214 -2.94 6.07 -16.43
C PHE A 214 -2.28 5.90 -17.78
N ASN A 215 -1.87 4.68 -18.14
CA ASN A 215 -1.28 4.36 -19.44
C ASN A 215 -2.24 4.62 -20.60
N ALA A 216 -3.50 4.21 -20.45
CA ALA A 216 -4.53 4.40 -21.48
C ALA A 216 -4.84 5.88 -21.74
N LEU A 217 -4.80 6.73 -20.69
CA LEU A 217 -5.02 8.16 -20.82
C LEU A 217 -3.79 8.89 -21.38
N THR A 218 -2.57 8.55 -20.94
CA THR A 218 -1.34 9.31 -21.22
C THR A 218 -0.49 8.71 -22.33
N LYS A 219 -0.84 7.53 -22.85
CA LYS A 219 -0.01 6.73 -23.78
C LYS A 219 1.41 6.47 -23.23
N ALA A 220 1.55 6.47 -21.90
CA ALA A 220 2.80 6.16 -21.24
C ALA A 220 2.97 4.64 -21.14
N GLY A 221 4.21 4.16 -21.20
CA GLY A 221 4.56 2.76 -20.96
C GLY A 221 4.87 2.50 -19.47
N ALA A 222 4.10 3.07 -18.52
CA ALA A 222 4.30 2.77 -17.11
C ALA A 222 4.01 1.29 -16.84
N TYR A 223 4.76 0.71 -15.91
CA TYR A 223 4.59 -0.70 -15.56
C TYR A 223 3.18 -0.92 -14.97
N ALA A 224 2.39 -1.70 -15.68
CA ALA A 224 1.08 -2.14 -15.22
C ALA A 224 1.07 -3.68 -15.25
N ALA A 225 0.85 -4.30 -14.12
CA ALA A 225 0.79 -5.75 -13.98
C ALA A 225 -0.39 -6.13 -13.09
N ASP A 226 -0.88 -7.33 -13.24
CA ASP A 226 -1.88 -7.93 -12.36
C ASP A 226 -1.22 -8.40 -11.05
N GLN A 227 -0.63 -7.43 -10.35
CA GLN A 227 0.10 -7.60 -9.10
C GLN A 227 -0.26 -6.46 -8.14
N LEU A 228 -0.31 -6.79 -6.85
CA LEU A 228 -0.54 -5.78 -5.83
C LEU A 228 0.67 -4.84 -5.74
N PHE A 229 0.40 -3.56 -5.53
CA PHE A 229 1.43 -2.51 -5.46
C PHE A 229 2.34 -2.46 -6.70
N ALA A 230 1.76 -2.57 -7.90
CA ALA A 230 2.52 -2.44 -9.15
C ALA A 230 3.22 -1.07 -9.25
N THR A 231 2.57 0.00 -8.75
CA THR A 231 3.13 1.35 -8.62
C THR A 231 3.35 1.66 -7.15
N LEU A 232 4.58 2.03 -6.79
CA LEU A 232 4.95 2.55 -5.47
C LEU A 232 5.37 4.02 -5.57
N ASP A 233 6.22 4.34 -6.54
CA ASP A 233 6.68 5.70 -6.80
C ASP A 233 5.65 6.45 -7.65
N THR A 234 5.20 7.62 -7.20
CA THR A 234 4.25 8.44 -7.96
C THR A 234 4.84 8.81 -9.32
N THR A 235 4.08 8.57 -10.36
CA THR A 235 4.44 8.93 -11.73
C THR A 235 3.45 9.96 -12.27
N SER A 236 3.93 11.17 -12.62
CA SER A 236 3.10 12.24 -13.15
C SER A 236 3.38 12.48 -14.64
N ARG A 237 2.34 12.74 -15.43
CA ARG A 237 2.41 13.04 -16.87
C ARG A 237 1.46 14.18 -17.23
N ARG A 238 1.84 14.91 -18.26
CA ARG A 238 0.94 15.89 -18.88
C ARG A 238 0.04 15.18 -19.89
N LEU A 239 -1.24 15.46 -19.81
CA LEU A 239 -2.26 15.01 -20.72
C LEU A 239 -2.90 16.23 -21.37
N PHE A 240 -2.94 16.27 -22.70
CA PHE A 240 -3.72 17.27 -23.39
C PHE A 240 -5.18 16.82 -23.47
N VAL A 241 -6.08 17.66 -22.98
CA VAL A 241 -7.53 17.44 -22.98
C VAL A 241 -8.16 18.52 -23.86
N GLN A 242 -8.88 18.11 -24.89
CA GLN A 242 -9.53 19.02 -25.83
C GLN A 242 -10.52 19.92 -25.06
N GLY A 243 -10.45 21.24 -25.29
CA GLY A 243 -11.29 22.21 -24.60
C GLY A 243 -10.75 22.70 -23.24
N ALA A 244 -9.89 21.94 -22.57
CA ALA A 244 -9.32 22.31 -21.26
C ALA A 244 -7.80 22.56 -21.28
N GLY A 245 -7.13 22.23 -22.39
CA GLY A 245 -5.68 22.38 -22.50
C GLY A 245 -4.89 21.28 -21.77
N GLN A 246 -3.84 21.67 -21.06
CA GLN A 246 -2.98 20.73 -20.35
C GLN A 246 -3.53 20.39 -18.96
N VAL A 247 -3.57 19.10 -18.64
CA VAL A 247 -3.90 18.53 -17.33
C VAL A 247 -2.70 17.70 -16.88
N VAL A 248 -2.33 17.76 -15.60
CA VAL A 248 -1.33 16.86 -15.04
C VAL A 248 -2.05 15.72 -14.33
N ILE A 249 -1.79 14.49 -14.75
CA ILE A 249 -2.33 13.29 -14.11
C ILE A 249 -1.20 12.53 -13.43
N SER A 250 -1.45 12.04 -12.20
CA SER A 250 -0.49 11.30 -11.38
C SER A 250 -1.05 9.93 -11.02
N ASP A 251 -0.25 8.87 -11.26
CA ASP A 251 -0.52 7.51 -10.76
C ASP A 251 0.10 7.35 -9.39
N THR A 252 -0.65 6.82 -8.42
CA THR A 252 -0.21 6.69 -7.03
C THR A 252 -0.20 5.24 -6.56
N VAL A 253 0.40 5.01 -5.39
CA VAL A 253 0.35 3.71 -4.72
C VAL A 253 -1.09 3.26 -4.46
N GLY A 254 -1.36 1.96 -4.64
CA GLY A 254 -2.66 1.40 -4.31
C GLY A 254 -2.84 1.22 -2.81
N PHE A 255 -4.06 1.41 -2.33
CA PHE A 255 -4.42 1.12 -0.95
C PHE A 255 -4.85 -0.34 -0.78
N ILE A 256 -4.70 -0.87 0.41
CA ILE A 256 -5.08 -2.24 0.79
C ILE A 256 -5.65 -2.24 2.21
N ARG A 257 -6.42 -3.25 2.55
CA ARG A 257 -6.91 -3.46 3.92
C ARG A 257 -5.74 -3.61 4.90
N ASP A 258 -5.96 -3.16 6.12
CA ASP A 258 -5.00 -3.29 7.22
C ASP A 258 -3.58 -2.81 6.84
N LEU A 259 -3.51 -1.68 6.07
CA LEU A 259 -2.24 -1.06 5.73
C LEU A 259 -1.59 -0.53 7.02
N PRO A 260 -0.36 -0.96 7.36
CA PRO A 260 0.28 -0.51 8.58
C PRO A 260 0.44 1.02 8.65
N HIS A 261 0.03 1.65 9.76
CA HIS A 261 0.16 3.10 9.96
C HIS A 261 1.60 3.61 9.82
N SER A 262 2.59 2.75 10.18
CA SER A 262 4.01 3.08 9.96
C SER A 262 4.37 3.24 8.49
N LEU A 263 3.68 2.51 7.60
CA LEU A 263 3.83 2.66 6.14
C LEU A 263 3.15 3.93 5.65
N VAL A 264 1.92 4.21 6.07
CA VAL A 264 1.22 5.47 5.74
C VAL A 264 2.10 6.67 6.14
N ALA A 265 2.65 6.65 7.34
CA ALA A 265 3.56 7.71 7.83
C ALA A 265 4.86 7.82 7.02
N ALA A 266 5.46 6.70 6.61
CA ALA A 266 6.69 6.71 5.82
C ALA A 266 6.46 7.21 4.38
N PHE A 267 5.29 6.94 3.81
CA PHE A 267 4.89 7.37 2.46
C PHE A 267 4.09 8.68 2.46
N HIS A 268 3.98 9.36 3.60
CA HIS A 268 3.22 10.61 3.73
C HIS A 268 3.60 11.63 2.64
N ALA A 269 4.89 11.81 2.35
CA ALA A 269 5.35 12.74 1.33
C ALA A 269 4.89 12.36 -0.10
N THR A 270 4.76 11.06 -0.40
CA THR A 270 4.22 10.56 -1.68
C THR A 270 2.70 10.73 -1.73
N LEU A 271 2.02 10.50 -0.61
CA LEU A 271 0.59 10.66 -0.46
C LEU A 271 0.17 12.13 -0.34
N GLU A 272 1.08 13.03 0.08
CA GLU A 272 0.87 14.47 0.11
C GLU A 272 0.56 15.03 -1.29
N GLU A 273 1.12 14.46 -2.37
CA GLU A 273 0.75 14.83 -3.74
C GLU A 273 -0.74 14.58 -4.02
N THR A 274 -1.31 13.56 -3.39
CA THR A 274 -2.74 13.24 -3.47
C THR A 274 -3.57 14.27 -2.70
N ALA A 275 -3.15 14.63 -1.48
CA ALA A 275 -3.85 15.62 -0.66
C ALA A 275 -3.84 17.03 -1.27
N GLN A 276 -2.89 17.30 -2.15
CA GLN A 276 -2.71 18.59 -2.80
C GLN A 276 -3.19 18.58 -4.27
N ALA A 277 -3.78 17.50 -4.75
CA ALA A 277 -4.42 17.47 -6.07
C ALA A 277 -5.69 18.34 -6.08
N ASP A 278 -6.05 18.83 -7.26
CA ASP A 278 -7.30 19.59 -7.46
C ASP A 278 -8.50 18.65 -7.63
N LEU A 279 -8.23 17.41 -8.10
CA LEU A 279 -9.21 16.38 -8.36
C LEU A 279 -8.63 15.01 -8.06
N LEU A 280 -9.38 14.18 -7.38
CA LEU A 280 -9.11 12.74 -7.23
C LEU A 280 -10.00 11.95 -8.19
N LEU A 281 -9.40 11.08 -8.99
CA LEU A 281 -10.10 10.01 -9.69
C LEU A 281 -10.02 8.75 -8.84
N HIS A 282 -11.10 8.45 -8.13
CA HIS A 282 -11.19 7.24 -7.32
C HIS A 282 -11.51 6.05 -8.21
N VAL A 283 -10.47 5.32 -8.62
CA VAL A 283 -10.57 4.16 -9.50
C VAL A 283 -11.00 2.94 -8.71
N VAL A 284 -12.12 2.36 -9.12
CA VAL A 284 -12.80 1.25 -8.44
C VAL A 284 -12.98 0.10 -9.42
N ASP A 285 -12.68 -1.12 -9.01
CA ASP A 285 -12.99 -2.32 -9.76
C ASP A 285 -14.50 -2.60 -9.71
N SER A 286 -15.21 -2.35 -10.82
CA SER A 286 -16.65 -2.53 -10.88
C SER A 286 -17.08 -4.00 -10.80
N ALA A 287 -16.18 -4.95 -11.09
CA ALA A 287 -16.45 -6.38 -11.03
C ALA A 287 -16.17 -7.00 -9.66
N SER A 288 -15.54 -6.25 -8.74
CA SER A 288 -15.23 -6.75 -7.40
C SER A 288 -16.51 -6.90 -6.55
N PRO A 289 -16.75 -8.06 -5.92
CA PRO A 289 -17.86 -8.23 -4.97
C PRO A 289 -17.69 -7.33 -3.73
N ASP A 290 -16.43 -7.05 -3.32
CA ASP A 290 -16.06 -6.24 -2.15
C ASP A 290 -15.91 -4.76 -2.45
N ARG A 291 -16.37 -4.30 -3.61
CA ARG A 291 -16.19 -2.94 -4.11
C ARG A 291 -16.48 -1.87 -3.07
N ASP A 292 -17.61 -1.97 -2.37
CA ASP A 292 -18.06 -0.95 -1.42
C ASP A 292 -17.14 -0.90 -0.18
N GLN A 293 -16.65 -2.06 0.27
CA GLN A 293 -15.69 -2.14 1.38
C GLN A 293 -14.30 -1.64 0.97
N GLN A 294 -13.88 -1.92 -0.27
CA GLN A 294 -12.63 -1.37 -0.83
C GLN A 294 -12.71 0.16 -0.94
N MET A 295 -13.84 0.72 -1.39
CA MET A 295 -14.07 2.15 -1.43
C MET A 295 -13.99 2.77 -0.02
N ALA A 296 -14.67 2.19 0.96
CA ALA A 296 -14.62 2.66 2.35
C ALA A 296 -13.19 2.64 2.92
N THR A 297 -12.40 1.62 2.59
CA THR A 297 -10.98 1.53 2.97
C THR A 297 -10.16 2.67 2.38
N VAL A 298 -10.34 2.96 1.09
CA VAL A 298 -9.66 4.07 0.40
C VAL A 298 -10.03 5.41 1.01
N GLU A 299 -11.32 5.64 1.26
CA GLU A 299 -11.82 6.88 1.88
C GLU A 299 -11.27 7.09 3.29
N ALA A 300 -11.11 6.01 4.08
CA ALA A 300 -10.50 6.09 5.40
C ALA A 300 -9.05 6.58 5.32
N VAL A 301 -8.26 6.02 4.40
CA VAL A 301 -6.87 6.45 4.19
C VAL A 301 -6.80 7.87 3.63
N LEU A 302 -7.68 8.26 2.69
CA LEU A 302 -7.72 9.63 2.17
C LEU A 302 -8.00 10.66 3.29
N ARG A 303 -8.87 10.33 4.25
CA ARG A 303 -9.10 11.18 5.43
C ARG A 303 -7.87 11.25 6.34
N GLU A 304 -7.19 10.13 6.57
CA GLU A 304 -5.97 10.07 7.40
C GLU A 304 -4.84 10.94 6.84
N ILE A 305 -4.69 11.00 5.51
CA ILE A 305 -3.66 11.83 4.85
C ILE A 305 -4.10 13.27 4.57
N GLY A 306 -5.29 13.68 5.02
CA GLY A 306 -5.82 15.04 4.83
C GLY A 306 -6.37 15.33 3.43
N ALA A 307 -6.62 14.31 2.61
CA ALA A 307 -7.17 14.41 1.26
C ALA A 307 -8.71 14.30 1.21
N GLY A 308 -9.37 14.13 2.35
CA GLY A 308 -10.82 13.89 2.41
C GLY A 308 -11.69 15.03 1.90
N SER A 309 -11.17 16.27 1.86
CA SER A 309 -11.88 17.44 1.33
C SER A 309 -11.64 17.70 -0.15
N VAL A 310 -10.72 16.98 -0.78
CA VAL A 310 -10.44 17.13 -2.21
C VAL A 310 -11.61 16.59 -3.02
N ARG A 311 -12.03 17.33 -4.06
CA ARG A 311 -13.11 16.88 -4.97
C ARG A 311 -12.77 15.50 -5.54
N GLN A 312 -13.73 14.59 -5.50
CA GLN A 312 -13.59 13.23 -6.02
C GLN A 312 -14.57 12.95 -7.16
N VAL A 313 -14.10 12.19 -8.16
CA VAL A 313 -14.93 11.56 -9.17
C VAL A 313 -14.64 10.06 -9.12
N VAL A 314 -15.68 9.26 -8.96
CA VAL A 314 -15.54 7.80 -8.96
C VAL A 314 -15.40 7.30 -10.40
N VAL A 315 -14.36 6.51 -10.66
CA VAL A 315 -14.14 5.85 -11.95
C VAL A 315 -14.39 4.35 -11.80
N TRP A 316 -15.54 3.89 -12.23
CA TRP A 316 -15.85 2.46 -12.30
C TRP A 316 -15.11 1.85 -13.49
N ASN A 317 -13.99 1.23 -13.18
CA ASN A 317 -13.13 0.55 -14.13
C ASN A 317 -13.50 -0.93 -14.27
N LYS A 318 -12.94 -1.58 -15.26
CA LYS A 318 -13.15 -3.00 -15.62
C LYS A 318 -14.59 -3.33 -16.00
N ILE A 319 -15.33 -2.40 -16.60
CA ILE A 319 -16.69 -2.68 -17.11
C ILE A 319 -16.72 -3.78 -18.16
N ASP A 320 -15.60 -4.08 -18.79
CA ASP A 320 -15.43 -5.22 -19.70
C ASP A 320 -15.59 -6.59 -19.01
N ALA A 321 -15.51 -6.66 -17.68
CA ALA A 321 -15.80 -7.83 -16.86
C ALA A 321 -17.24 -7.82 -16.30
N THR A 322 -18.05 -6.82 -16.63
CA THR A 322 -19.45 -6.67 -16.20
C THR A 322 -20.35 -6.45 -17.40
N SER A 323 -21.67 -6.41 -17.19
CA SER A 323 -22.64 -6.04 -18.23
C SER A 323 -22.87 -4.53 -18.36
N ALA A 324 -22.10 -3.69 -17.62
CA ALA A 324 -22.32 -2.25 -17.57
C ALA A 324 -21.82 -1.56 -18.85
N ALA A 325 -22.65 -0.67 -19.42
CA ALA A 325 -22.23 0.17 -20.54
C ALA A 325 -21.39 1.37 -20.06
N PRO A 326 -20.46 1.89 -20.90
CA PRO A 326 -19.80 3.15 -20.65
C PRO A 326 -20.81 4.27 -20.42
N GLY A 327 -20.51 5.22 -19.51
CA GLY A 327 -21.45 6.29 -19.21
C GLY A 327 -20.89 7.26 -18.16
N VAL A 328 -21.54 8.41 -18.04
CA VAL A 328 -21.30 9.43 -17.04
C VAL A 328 -22.54 9.58 -16.18
N GLU A 329 -22.38 9.56 -14.87
CA GLU A 329 -23.45 9.81 -13.90
C GLU A 329 -23.17 11.13 -13.18
N ARG A 330 -24.24 11.88 -12.95
CA ARG A 330 -24.18 13.19 -12.28
C ARG A 330 -24.90 13.13 -10.95
N ASP A 331 -24.49 13.98 -10.02
CA ASP A 331 -25.18 14.19 -8.76
C ASP A 331 -26.43 15.11 -8.94
N GLU A 332 -27.13 15.37 -7.85
CA GLU A 332 -28.30 16.26 -7.81
C GLU A 332 -27.99 17.70 -8.22
N TYR A 333 -26.73 18.11 -8.17
CA TYR A 333 -26.24 19.42 -8.58
C TYR A 333 -25.67 19.44 -10.02
N ALA A 334 -25.94 18.38 -10.79
CA ALA A 334 -25.42 18.16 -12.14
C ALA A 334 -23.89 18.05 -12.25
N ASN A 335 -23.17 17.92 -11.13
CA ASN A 335 -21.73 17.65 -11.17
C ASN A 335 -21.49 16.21 -11.56
N ILE A 336 -20.35 15.97 -12.22
CA ILE A 336 -19.92 14.61 -12.54
C ILE A 336 -19.53 13.90 -11.24
N ALA A 337 -20.29 12.84 -10.90
CA ALA A 337 -20.09 12.00 -9.73
C ALA A 337 -19.35 10.71 -10.09
N ARG A 338 -19.69 10.10 -11.25
CA ARG A 338 -19.13 8.81 -11.64
C ARG A 338 -18.96 8.69 -13.15
N VAL A 339 -17.89 7.99 -13.58
CA VAL A 339 -17.65 7.63 -14.98
C VAL A 339 -17.36 6.14 -15.08
N ARG A 340 -18.03 5.43 -15.99
CA ARG A 340 -17.86 3.99 -16.24
C ARG A 340 -16.93 3.77 -17.44
N VAL A 341 -15.82 3.03 -17.21
CA VAL A 341 -14.76 2.82 -18.20
C VAL A 341 -14.20 1.40 -18.16
N SER A 342 -13.57 1.00 -19.25
CA SER A 342 -12.60 -0.09 -19.26
C SER A 342 -11.24 0.45 -19.69
N ALA A 343 -10.30 0.51 -18.79
CA ALA A 343 -8.93 0.89 -19.09
C ALA A 343 -8.23 -0.10 -20.03
N ARG A 344 -8.67 -1.36 -20.04
CA ARG A 344 -8.14 -2.43 -20.89
C ARG A 344 -8.58 -2.32 -22.34
N THR A 345 -9.88 -2.11 -22.56
CA THR A 345 -10.47 -2.06 -23.92
C THR A 345 -10.52 -0.66 -24.50
N GLY A 346 -10.38 0.37 -23.67
CA GLY A 346 -10.54 1.77 -24.05
C GLY A 346 -11.99 2.28 -24.01
N ALA A 347 -12.95 1.42 -23.70
CA ALA A 347 -14.37 1.81 -23.62
C ALA A 347 -14.58 2.87 -22.54
N GLY A 348 -15.28 3.96 -22.87
CA GLY A 348 -15.58 5.07 -21.95
C GLY A 348 -14.42 6.05 -21.69
N LEU A 349 -13.22 5.86 -22.23
CA LEU A 349 -12.10 6.78 -22.01
C LEU A 349 -12.33 8.16 -22.65
N ALA A 350 -13.06 8.23 -23.75
CA ALA A 350 -13.47 9.51 -24.35
C ALA A 350 -14.38 10.28 -23.35
N LEU A 351 -15.37 9.62 -22.79
CA LEU A 351 -16.26 10.22 -21.79
C LEU A 351 -15.50 10.73 -20.54
N LEU A 352 -14.46 9.98 -20.11
CA LEU A 352 -13.61 10.42 -18.99
C LEU A 352 -12.79 11.66 -19.37
N ARG A 353 -12.30 11.77 -20.62
CA ARG A 353 -11.61 12.97 -21.09
C ARG A 353 -12.52 14.17 -21.16
N ASP A 354 -13.76 13.99 -21.66
CA ASP A 354 -14.76 15.03 -21.71
C ASP A 354 -15.15 15.50 -20.29
N ALA A 355 -15.26 14.56 -19.36
CA ALA A 355 -15.48 14.85 -17.94
C ALA A 355 -14.34 15.71 -17.34
N LEU A 356 -13.09 15.37 -17.64
CA LEU A 356 -11.93 16.15 -17.21
C LEU A 356 -11.92 17.56 -17.82
N ALA A 357 -12.32 17.70 -19.10
CA ALA A 357 -12.46 18.99 -19.75
C ALA A 357 -13.51 19.87 -19.06
N GLU A 358 -14.68 19.32 -18.78
CA GLU A 358 -15.76 20.03 -18.10
C GLU A 358 -15.32 20.52 -16.70
N ILE A 359 -14.64 19.65 -15.92
CA ILE A 359 -14.16 19.99 -14.59
C ILE A 359 -13.09 21.09 -14.64
N ALA A 360 -12.17 21.01 -15.59
CA ALA A 360 -11.12 22.03 -15.75
C ALA A 360 -11.69 23.39 -16.14
N LEU A 361 -12.68 23.43 -17.05
CA LEU A 361 -13.36 24.66 -17.45
C LEU A 361 -14.19 25.27 -16.30
N SER A 362 -14.87 24.44 -15.52
CA SER A 362 -15.63 24.92 -14.35
C SER A 362 -14.71 25.58 -13.31
N ARG A 363 -13.52 25.01 -13.10
CA ARG A 363 -12.52 25.58 -12.20
C ARG A 363 -11.97 26.92 -12.70
N ALA A 364 -11.66 27.00 -13.99
CA ALA A 364 -11.15 28.24 -14.59
C ALA A 364 -12.15 29.40 -14.38
N ARG A 365 -13.44 29.14 -14.58
CA ARG A 365 -14.50 30.14 -14.33
C ARG A 365 -14.62 30.60 -12.88
N GLN A 366 -14.33 29.69 -11.91
CA GLN A 366 -14.35 30.03 -10.47
C GLN A 366 -13.10 30.82 -10.02
N SER A 367 -12.03 30.77 -10.81
CA SER A 367 -10.76 31.47 -10.53
C SER A 367 -10.69 32.87 -11.16
N GLU A 368 -11.61 33.22 -12.07
CA GLU A 368 -11.72 34.60 -12.60
C GLU A 368 -12.32 35.50 -11.51
N PRO A 369 -11.63 36.61 -11.12
CA PRO A 369 -12.22 37.57 -10.20
C PRO A 369 -13.49 38.15 -10.83
N GLU A 370 -14.57 38.29 -10.03
CA GLU A 370 -15.75 39.02 -10.48
C GLU A 370 -15.31 40.40 -11.04
N PRO A 371 -15.78 40.78 -12.22
CA PRO A 371 -15.48 42.09 -12.76
C PRO A 371 -16.02 43.15 -11.81
N ALA A 372 -15.12 44.04 -11.35
CA ALA A 372 -15.38 45.13 -10.42
C ALA A 372 -16.36 46.16 -11.03
#